data_f305e8fa07f542f2d229668fc792ba9f
#
_entry.id   f305e8fa07f542f2d229668fc792ba9f
#
_cell.length_a   1.000
_cell.length_b   1.000
_cell.length_c   1.000
_cell.angle_alpha   90.00
_cell.angle_beta   90.00
_cell.angle_gamma   90.00
#
_symmetry.space_group_name_H-M   'P 1'
#
loop_
_entity.id
_entity.type
_entity.pdbx_description
1 polymer ?
#
loop_
_entity_poly.entity_id
_entity_poly.type
_entity_poly.pdbx_seq_one_letter_code
_entity_poly.pdbx_strand_id
1 'polypeptide(L)'
;KRQNQYRVPSKEFKDFQAFQRREVAKLAREMVDVTHELGKEAMMFLGDHWIGTEPFMEEFKSIGLDAVVGSVGNGSTLRLISDIPGVKYTEGRFLPYFFPDTFHEGGDPVREAKENWVTARRAILRKPIDRIGYGGYLKLACAFPEFIDYVESVCNEFRELYDNIKGTTPYCVKTVAVLNCWGKMRAWGCHMVHHALYQ
;
A
#
# COMPACT_ATOMS: atom_id res chain seq x y z
N LYS A 1 11.83 15.69 20.29
CA LYS A 1 10.92 15.38 19.17
C LYS A 1 9.64 14.65 19.62
N ARG A 2 9.69 13.64 20.53
CA ARG A 2 8.48 12.91 20.99
C ARG A 2 7.48 13.80 21.73
N GLN A 3 7.91 14.76 22.50
CA GLN A 3 7.03 15.68 23.25
C GLN A 3 6.18 16.59 22.34
N ASN A 4 6.62 16.84 21.11
CA ASN A 4 5.88 17.68 20.17
C ASN A 4 4.72 16.96 19.47
N GLN A 5 4.70 15.64 19.48
CA GLN A 5 3.64 14.85 18.84
C GLN A 5 2.28 15.03 19.54
N TYR A 6 2.29 15.35 20.82
CA TYR A 6 1.08 15.50 21.65
C TYR A 6 0.60 16.94 21.80
N ARG A 7 1.30 17.90 21.22
CA ARG A 7 0.88 19.30 21.27
C ARG A 7 -0.22 19.56 20.23
N VAL A 8 -1.20 20.34 20.64
CA VAL A 8 -2.19 20.84 19.69
C VAL A 8 -1.47 21.67 18.63
N PRO A 9 -1.58 21.34 17.35
CA PRO A 9 -0.90 22.08 16.30
C PRO A 9 -1.33 23.56 16.29
N SER A 10 -0.37 24.47 16.20
CA SER A 10 -0.65 25.90 16.03
C SER A 10 -1.36 26.15 14.69
N LYS A 11 -1.93 27.35 14.54
CA LYS A 11 -2.56 27.76 13.28
C LYS A 11 -1.54 27.77 12.15
N GLU A 12 -0.36 28.33 12.39
CA GLU A 12 0.72 28.43 11.39
C GLU A 12 1.19 27.05 10.94
N PHE A 13 1.27 26.08 11.87
CA PHE A 13 1.63 24.72 11.49
C PHE A 13 0.54 24.05 10.65
N LYS A 14 -0.72 24.31 10.93
CA LYS A 14 -1.83 23.83 10.10
C LYS A 14 -1.81 24.43 8.70
N ASP A 15 -1.55 25.74 8.63
CA ASP A 15 -1.46 26.47 7.36
C ASP A 15 -0.27 25.95 6.53
N PHE A 16 0.87 25.70 7.17
CA PHE A 16 2.03 25.09 6.52
C PHE A 16 1.74 23.68 6.00
N GLN A 17 1.07 22.84 6.77
CA GLN A 17 0.67 21.51 6.33
C GLN A 17 -0.32 21.58 5.14
N ALA A 18 -1.25 22.51 5.18
CA ALA A 18 -2.18 22.71 4.06
C ALA A 18 -1.46 23.20 2.80
N PHE A 19 -0.50 24.09 2.95
CA PHE A 19 0.37 24.52 1.86
C PHE A 19 1.14 23.33 1.27
N GLN A 20 1.84 22.56 2.11
CA GLN A 20 2.60 21.39 1.65
C GLN A 20 1.71 20.41 0.87
N ARG A 21 0.51 20.11 1.36
CA ARG A 21 -0.40 19.19 0.65
C ARG A 21 -0.75 19.68 -0.74
N ARG A 22 -1.07 20.97 -0.87
CA ARG A 22 -1.41 21.56 -2.17
C ARG A 22 -0.23 21.53 -3.14
N GLU A 23 0.96 21.91 -2.67
CA GLU A 23 2.15 21.93 -3.54
C GLU A 23 2.56 20.51 -3.97
N VAL A 24 2.52 19.53 -3.07
CA VAL A 24 2.79 18.12 -3.42
C VAL A 24 1.75 17.59 -4.40
N ALA A 25 0.47 17.86 -4.17
CA ALA A 25 -0.59 17.43 -5.06
C ALA A 25 -0.47 18.08 -6.46
N LYS A 26 -0.12 19.36 -6.51
CA LYS A 26 0.12 20.07 -7.77
C LYS A 26 1.27 19.46 -8.56
N LEU A 27 2.42 19.26 -7.91
CA LEU A 27 3.58 18.63 -8.55
C LEU A 27 3.27 17.22 -9.05
N ALA A 28 2.61 16.41 -8.21
CA ALA A 28 2.20 15.07 -8.58
C ALA A 28 1.21 15.09 -9.76
N ARG A 29 0.28 16.04 -9.78
CA ARG A 29 -0.66 16.23 -10.89
C ARG A 29 0.05 16.53 -12.20
N GLU A 30 1.03 17.44 -12.20
CA GLU A 30 1.83 17.76 -13.39
C GLU A 30 2.52 16.50 -13.96
N MET A 31 3.06 15.62 -13.11
CA MET A 31 3.66 14.37 -13.53
C MET A 31 2.62 13.38 -14.10
N VAL A 32 1.44 13.32 -13.50
CA VAL A 32 0.34 12.47 -13.97
C VAL A 32 -0.16 12.96 -15.32
N ASP A 33 -0.33 14.26 -15.50
CA ASP A 33 -0.80 14.84 -16.76
C ASP A 33 0.15 14.50 -17.93
N VAL A 34 1.47 14.64 -17.73
CA VAL A 34 2.48 14.23 -18.73
C VAL A 34 2.37 12.72 -19.03
N THR A 35 2.14 11.90 -18.01
CA THR A 35 1.97 10.45 -18.18
C THR A 35 0.74 10.14 -19.03
N HIS A 36 -0.37 10.82 -18.77
CA HIS A 36 -1.63 10.65 -19.50
C HIS A 36 -1.53 11.18 -20.95
N GLU A 37 -0.82 12.29 -21.20
CA GLU A 37 -0.54 12.79 -22.55
C GLU A 37 0.20 11.76 -23.40
N LEU A 38 1.01 10.93 -22.80
CA LEU A 38 1.70 9.79 -23.46
C LEU A 38 0.83 8.53 -23.57
N GLY A 39 -0.46 8.61 -23.22
CA GLY A 39 -1.39 7.48 -23.25
C GLY A 39 -1.05 6.37 -22.24
N LYS A 40 -0.39 6.71 -21.14
CA LYS A 40 -0.01 5.76 -20.09
C LYS A 40 -0.80 6.00 -18.81
N GLU A 41 -0.93 4.95 -18.00
CA GLU A 41 -1.51 5.04 -16.67
C GLU A 41 -0.45 5.50 -15.65
N ALA A 42 -0.87 6.38 -14.75
CA ALA A 42 -0.03 6.88 -13.67
C ALA A 42 -0.29 6.10 -12.38
N MET A 43 0.75 5.50 -11.85
CA MET A 43 0.70 4.71 -10.62
C MET A 43 1.65 5.30 -9.58
N MET A 44 1.22 5.36 -8.33
CA MET A 44 2.04 5.87 -7.24
C MET A 44 2.18 4.85 -6.12
N PHE A 45 3.43 4.67 -5.67
CA PHE A 45 3.71 3.86 -4.50
C PHE A 45 3.42 4.65 -3.22
N LEU A 46 2.61 4.07 -2.34
CA LEU A 46 2.29 4.62 -1.03
C LEU A 46 3.06 3.85 0.04
N GLY A 47 4.01 4.53 0.66
CA GLY A 47 4.69 4.03 1.85
C GLY A 47 3.85 4.24 3.12
N ASP A 48 4.31 3.66 4.22
CA ASP A 48 3.64 3.75 5.53
C ASP A 48 3.54 5.18 6.07
N HIS A 49 4.45 6.05 5.65
CA HIS A 49 4.55 7.43 6.08
C HIS A 49 4.44 8.39 4.91
N TRP A 50 3.28 8.40 4.29
CA TRP A 50 2.98 9.35 3.24
C TRP A 50 3.08 10.79 3.77
N ILE A 51 4.00 11.55 3.21
CA ILE A 51 4.22 12.95 3.60
C ILE A 51 3.59 13.86 2.53
N GLY A 52 2.73 14.78 2.99
CA GLY A 52 2.12 15.77 2.13
C GLY A 52 0.63 15.50 1.91
N THR A 53 0.26 14.72 0.93
CA THR A 53 -1.14 14.48 0.58
C THR A 53 -1.62 13.11 1.05
N GLU A 54 -2.60 13.10 1.92
CA GLU A 54 -3.18 11.87 2.46
C GLU A 54 -4.23 11.29 1.48
N PRO A 55 -4.30 9.95 1.29
CA PRO A 55 -5.16 9.33 0.28
C PRO A 55 -6.66 9.65 0.37
N PHE A 56 -7.16 10.03 1.53
CA PHE A 56 -8.58 10.37 1.72
C PHE A 56 -8.86 11.88 1.74
N MET A 57 -7.87 12.70 1.41
CA MET A 57 -8.04 14.15 1.32
C MET A 57 -8.37 14.60 -0.11
N GLU A 58 -9.03 15.75 -0.23
CA GLU A 58 -9.40 16.30 -1.54
C GLU A 58 -8.19 16.58 -2.43
N GLU A 59 -7.09 17.03 -1.84
CA GLU A 59 -5.84 17.25 -2.57
C GLU A 59 -5.31 15.97 -3.22
N PHE A 60 -5.49 14.79 -2.58
CA PHE A 60 -5.11 13.52 -3.19
C PHE A 60 -5.94 13.19 -4.42
N LYS A 61 -7.24 13.39 -4.36
CA LYS A 61 -8.13 13.17 -5.51
C LYS A 61 -7.74 14.03 -6.71
N SER A 62 -7.29 15.27 -6.45
CA SER A 62 -6.89 16.19 -7.50
C SER A 62 -5.66 15.75 -8.28
N ILE A 63 -4.87 14.82 -7.76
CA ILE A 63 -3.70 14.26 -8.46
C ILE A 63 -4.13 13.47 -9.71
N GLY A 64 -5.26 12.75 -9.63
CA GLY A 64 -5.79 12.00 -10.78
C GLY A 64 -5.03 10.71 -11.09
N LEU A 65 -4.49 10.03 -10.07
CA LEU A 65 -3.82 8.74 -10.21
C LEU A 65 -4.79 7.67 -10.73
N ASP A 66 -4.30 6.80 -11.59
CA ASP A 66 -5.03 5.60 -12.03
C ASP A 66 -4.93 4.49 -10.99
N ALA A 67 -3.78 4.35 -10.37
CA ALA A 67 -3.53 3.29 -9.39
C ALA A 67 -2.68 3.74 -8.22
N VAL A 68 -2.85 3.03 -7.12
CA VAL A 68 -1.96 3.11 -5.96
C VAL A 68 -1.37 1.74 -5.66
N VAL A 69 -0.12 1.73 -5.24
CA VAL A 69 0.65 0.52 -4.95
C VAL A 69 1.20 0.58 -3.54
N GLY A 70 1.16 -0.52 -2.84
CA GLY A 70 1.80 -0.61 -1.54
C GLY A 70 2.38 -1.98 -1.24
N SER A 71 3.17 -2.03 -0.18
CA SER A 71 3.76 -3.27 0.31
C SER A 71 2.69 -4.20 0.87
N VAL A 72 2.75 -5.47 0.51
CA VAL A 72 1.93 -6.52 1.13
C VAL A 72 2.64 -7.27 2.26
N GLY A 73 3.78 -6.77 2.71
CA GLY A 73 4.54 -7.35 3.81
C GLY A 73 3.82 -7.38 5.15
N ASN A 74 2.76 -6.57 5.29
CA ASN A 74 1.84 -6.67 6.42
C ASN A 74 0.39 -6.47 5.98
N GLY A 75 -0.53 -7.08 6.72
CA GLY A 75 -1.96 -7.02 6.41
C GLY A 75 -2.58 -5.64 6.62
N SER A 76 -2.00 -4.79 7.46
CA SER A 76 -2.49 -3.42 7.69
C SER A 76 -2.31 -2.55 6.47
N THR A 77 -1.11 -2.55 5.89
CA THR A 77 -0.79 -1.76 4.69
C THR A 77 -1.67 -2.17 3.52
N LEU A 78 -1.81 -3.47 3.30
CA LEU A 78 -2.66 -3.98 2.22
C LEU A 78 -4.11 -3.52 2.38
N ARG A 79 -4.63 -3.51 3.59
CA ARG A 79 -5.97 -3.03 3.88
C ARG A 79 -6.15 -1.56 3.65
N LEU A 80 -5.18 -0.77 4.08
CA LEU A 80 -5.21 0.67 3.86
C LEU A 80 -5.24 1.00 2.37
N ILE A 81 -4.46 0.29 1.57
CA ILE A 81 -4.40 0.47 0.12
C ILE A 81 -5.73 0.08 -0.53
N SER A 82 -6.30 -1.06 -0.17
CA SER A 82 -7.55 -1.54 -0.74
C SER A 82 -8.75 -0.63 -0.47
N ASP A 83 -8.65 0.27 0.52
CA ASP A 83 -9.71 1.21 0.88
C ASP A 83 -9.55 2.60 0.26
N ILE A 84 -8.47 2.87 -0.48
CA ILE A 84 -8.22 4.20 -1.06
C ILE A 84 -9.27 4.51 -2.13
N PRO A 85 -9.99 5.63 -1.98
CA PRO A 85 -11.00 6.03 -2.95
C PRO A 85 -10.40 6.76 -4.15
N GLY A 86 -11.13 6.75 -5.26
CA GLY A 86 -10.83 7.63 -6.41
C GLY A 86 -9.72 7.14 -7.33
N VAL A 87 -9.23 5.93 -7.15
CA VAL A 87 -8.32 5.26 -8.09
C VAL A 87 -9.06 4.16 -8.85
N LYS A 88 -8.60 3.84 -10.05
CA LYS A 88 -9.21 2.78 -10.87
C LYS A 88 -8.94 1.40 -10.29
N TYR A 89 -7.72 1.19 -9.78
CA TYR A 89 -7.32 -0.08 -9.16
C TYR A 89 -6.23 0.11 -8.10
N THR A 90 -6.07 -0.91 -7.28
CA THR A 90 -5.07 -0.99 -6.22
C THR A 90 -4.15 -2.17 -6.46
N GLU A 91 -2.87 -2.01 -6.13
CA GLU A 91 -1.86 -3.03 -6.35
C GLU A 91 -1.04 -3.30 -5.09
N GLY A 92 -0.80 -4.58 -4.81
CA GLY A 92 0.11 -5.03 -3.77
C GLY A 92 1.47 -5.41 -4.33
N ARG A 93 2.55 -4.89 -3.73
CA ARG A 93 3.92 -5.32 -4.04
C ARG A 93 4.32 -6.44 -3.11
N PHE A 94 4.51 -7.62 -3.68
CA PHE A 94 4.97 -8.80 -2.99
C PHE A 94 6.50 -8.75 -2.83
N LEU A 95 7.00 -8.92 -1.62
CA LEU A 95 8.39 -8.71 -1.23
C LEU A 95 8.97 -7.36 -1.72
N PRO A 96 8.59 -6.24 -1.13
CA PRO A 96 8.88 -4.93 -1.69
C PRO A 96 10.25 -4.34 -1.32
N TYR A 97 10.96 -4.87 -0.31
CA TYR A 97 12.10 -4.17 0.25
C TYR A 97 13.29 -5.06 0.64
N PHE A 98 14.43 -4.41 0.78
CA PHE A 98 15.69 -4.94 1.35
C PHE A 98 16.29 -6.09 0.54
N PHE A 99 16.42 -5.85 -0.74
CA PHE A 99 16.95 -6.85 -1.68
C PHE A 99 18.31 -7.42 -1.31
N PRO A 100 19.28 -6.64 -0.80
CA PRO A 100 20.52 -7.20 -0.30
C PRO A 100 20.32 -8.13 0.89
N ASP A 101 19.31 -7.86 1.72
CA ASP A 101 19.04 -8.65 2.92
C ASP A 101 18.28 -9.94 2.60
N THR A 102 17.56 -10.00 1.51
CA THR A 102 16.81 -11.17 1.06
C THR A 102 17.58 -12.01 0.04
N PHE A 103 18.19 -11.33 -0.96
CA PHE A 103 18.84 -11.99 -2.10
C PHE A 103 20.36 -11.92 -1.98
N HIS A 104 20.93 -12.76 -1.11
CA HIS A 104 22.37 -12.91 -0.91
C HIS A 104 22.74 -14.38 -0.79
N GLU A 105 24.02 -14.69 -0.87
CA GLU A 105 24.51 -16.05 -0.66
C GLU A 105 24.13 -16.55 0.74
N GLY A 106 23.51 -17.71 0.80
CA GLY A 106 22.98 -18.29 2.06
C GLY A 106 21.62 -17.70 2.51
N GLY A 107 21.05 -16.74 1.78
CA GLY A 107 19.69 -16.25 2.03
C GLY A 107 18.62 -17.28 1.61
N ASP A 108 17.41 -17.12 2.15
CA ASP A 108 16.25 -17.95 1.82
C ASP A 108 15.04 -17.09 1.37
N PRO A 109 15.09 -16.56 0.13
CA PRO A 109 14.02 -15.72 -0.36
C PRO A 109 12.70 -16.46 -0.53
N VAL A 110 12.70 -17.76 -0.72
CA VAL A 110 11.48 -18.56 -0.82
C VAL A 110 10.75 -18.62 0.52
N ARG A 111 11.47 -18.83 1.62
CA ARG A 111 10.88 -18.84 2.97
C ARG A 111 10.27 -17.48 3.30
N GLU A 112 10.99 -16.40 3.06
CA GLU A 112 10.50 -15.05 3.30
C GLU A 112 9.27 -14.75 2.45
N ALA A 113 9.26 -15.18 1.19
CA ALA A 113 8.11 -15.05 0.31
C ALA A 113 6.88 -15.82 0.83
N LYS A 114 7.07 -17.04 1.34
CA LYS A 114 5.99 -17.83 1.93
C LYS A 114 5.36 -17.14 3.15
N GLU A 115 6.18 -16.62 4.05
CA GLU A 115 5.72 -15.86 5.21
C GLU A 115 4.95 -14.61 4.81
N ASN A 116 5.47 -13.89 3.83
CA ASN A 116 4.83 -12.70 3.27
C ASN A 116 3.47 -13.02 2.64
N TRP A 117 3.40 -14.08 1.83
CA TRP A 117 2.17 -14.49 1.17
C TRP A 117 1.08 -14.93 2.15
N VAL A 118 1.42 -15.66 3.21
CA VAL A 118 0.44 -16.04 4.24
C VAL A 118 -0.23 -14.81 4.85
N THR A 119 0.54 -13.77 5.12
CA THR A 119 0.01 -12.51 5.66
C THR A 119 -0.85 -11.77 4.65
N ALA A 120 -0.37 -11.63 3.42
CA ALA A 120 -1.08 -10.96 2.34
C ALA A 120 -2.41 -11.65 2.02
N ARG A 121 -2.43 -12.97 1.90
CA ARG A 121 -3.63 -13.75 1.58
C ARG A 121 -4.76 -13.55 2.61
N ARG A 122 -4.44 -13.49 3.89
CA ARG A 122 -5.43 -13.22 4.95
C ARG A 122 -6.11 -11.86 4.80
N ALA A 123 -5.36 -10.85 4.38
CA ALA A 123 -5.91 -9.53 4.17
C ALA A 123 -6.75 -9.45 2.89
N ILE A 124 -6.33 -10.10 1.82
CA ILE A 124 -7.03 -10.14 0.52
C ILE A 124 -8.43 -10.77 0.65
N LEU A 125 -8.58 -11.83 1.45
CA LEU A 125 -9.87 -12.52 1.64
C LEU A 125 -10.98 -11.62 2.20
N ARG A 126 -10.65 -10.49 2.82
CA ARG A 126 -11.67 -9.56 3.33
C ARG A 126 -12.02 -8.44 2.37
N LYS A 127 -11.04 -7.93 1.67
CA LYS A 127 -11.19 -6.96 0.58
C LYS A 127 -10.03 -7.14 -0.39
N PRO A 128 -10.29 -7.58 -1.60
CA PRO A 128 -9.24 -7.80 -2.57
C PRO A 128 -8.60 -6.48 -2.96
N ILE A 129 -7.28 -6.54 -3.20
CA ILE A 129 -6.62 -5.61 -4.11
C ILE A 129 -6.82 -6.12 -5.53
N ASP A 130 -6.71 -5.23 -6.52
CA ASP A 130 -7.00 -5.61 -7.91
C ASP A 130 -5.83 -6.32 -8.57
N ARG A 131 -4.61 -6.02 -8.15
CA ARG A 131 -3.38 -6.60 -8.71
C ARG A 131 -2.38 -6.95 -7.64
N ILE A 132 -1.56 -7.97 -7.91
CA ILE A 132 -0.37 -8.28 -7.13
C ILE A 132 0.82 -8.46 -8.07
N GLY A 133 1.98 -8.01 -7.66
CA GLY A 133 3.20 -8.14 -8.43
C GLY A 133 4.45 -8.20 -7.57
N TYR A 134 5.53 -8.69 -8.16
CA TYR A 134 6.84 -8.66 -7.53
C TYR A 134 7.36 -7.22 -7.44
N GLY A 135 7.75 -6.82 -6.26
CA GLY A 135 8.15 -5.45 -5.95
C GLY A 135 9.64 -5.26 -5.76
N GLY A 136 10.50 -5.79 -6.62
CA GLY A 136 11.93 -5.71 -6.40
C GLY A 136 12.78 -5.61 -7.66
N TYR A 137 14.11 -5.68 -7.48
CA TYR A 137 15.05 -5.71 -8.59
C TYR A 137 15.05 -7.11 -9.22
N LEU A 138 14.47 -7.23 -10.39
CA LEU A 138 14.36 -8.49 -11.10
C LEU A 138 15.72 -9.17 -11.32
N LYS A 139 16.77 -8.39 -11.58
CA LYS A 139 18.12 -8.91 -11.75
C LYS A 139 18.62 -9.70 -10.53
N LEU A 140 18.30 -9.25 -9.32
CA LEU A 140 18.67 -9.99 -8.10
C LEU A 140 17.81 -11.24 -7.94
N ALA A 141 16.52 -11.13 -8.14
CA ALA A 141 15.59 -12.25 -8.04
C ALA A 141 15.88 -13.36 -9.06
N CYS A 142 16.31 -13.04 -10.27
CA CYS A 142 16.68 -14.01 -11.30
C CYS A 142 17.88 -14.92 -10.93
N ALA A 143 18.66 -14.55 -9.93
CA ALA A 143 19.69 -15.43 -9.40
C ALA A 143 19.14 -16.55 -8.50
N PHE A 144 17.84 -16.52 -8.19
CA PHE A 144 17.13 -17.48 -7.35
C PHE A 144 15.93 -18.07 -8.10
N PRO A 145 16.13 -19.05 -9.00
CA PRO A 145 15.05 -19.61 -9.83
C PRO A 145 13.86 -20.12 -9.01
N GLU A 146 14.10 -20.80 -7.91
CA GLU A 146 13.03 -21.32 -7.02
C GLU A 146 12.15 -20.21 -6.44
N PHE A 147 12.72 -19.02 -6.23
CA PHE A 147 11.95 -17.86 -5.81
C PHE A 147 11.05 -17.37 -6.95
N ILE A 148 11.53 -17.33 -8.18
CA ILE A 148 10.71 -16.95 -9.35
C ILE A 148 9.56 -17.91 -9.54
N ASP A 149 9.81 -19.21 -9.48
CA ASP A 149 8.78 -20.25 -9.57
C ASP A 149 7.73 -20.09 -8.45
N TYR A 150 8.17 -19.75 -7.25
CA TYR A 150 7.26 -19.49 -6.16
C TYR A 150 6.42 -18.22 -6.38
N VAL A 151 7.02 -17.15 -6.88
CA VAL A 151 6.27 -15.92 -7.24
C VAL A 151 5.21 -16.21 -8.32
N GLU A 152 5.54 -17.01 -9.31
CA GLU A 152 4.57 -17.45 -10.32
C GLU A 152 3.40 -18.21 -9.68
N SER A 153 3.69 -19.13 -8.78
CA SER A 153 2.65 -19.87 -8.05
C SER A 153 1.74 -18.94 -7.23
N VAL A 154 2.31 -17.93 -6.58
CA VAL A 154 1.56 -16.90 -5.83
C VAL A 154 0.66 -16.10 -6.78
N CYS A 155 1.17 -15.70 -7.94
CA CYS A 155 0.37 -14.97 -8.93
C CYS A 155 -0.82 -15.80 -9.43
N ASN A 156 -0.63 -17.10 -9.61
CA ASN A 156 -1.70 -18.01 -10.03
C ASN A 156 -2.74 -18.19 -8.91
N GLU A 157 -2.31 -18.44 -7.69
CA GLU A 157 -3.20 -18.51 -6.52
C GLU A 157 -3.96 -17.18 -6.32
N PHE A 158 -3.29 -16.03 -6.50
CA PHE A 158 -3.95 -14.74 -6.40
C PHE A 158 -5.06 -14.56 -7.45
N ARG A 159 -4.82 -14.94 -8.70
CA ARG A 159 -5.84 -14.86 -9.76
C ARG A 159 -7.06 -15.71 -9.41
N GLU A 160 -6.85 -16.93 -8.95
CA GLU A 160 -7.93 -17.81 -8.53
C GLU A 160 -8.73 -17.20 -7.36
N LEU A 161 -8.05 -16.72 -6.33
CA LEU A 161 -8.68 -16.03 -5.21
C LEU A 161 -9.46 -14.80 -5.66
N TYR A 162 -8.84 -13.95 -6.49
CA TYR A 162 -9.46 -12.74 -7.00
C TYR A 162 -10.73 -13.04 -7.80
N ASP A 163 -10.67 -14.00 -8.70
CA ASP A 163 -11.82 -14.39 -9.51
C ASP A 163 -12.99 -14.94 -8.68
N ASN A 164 -12.68 -15.59 -7.57
CA ASN A 164 -13.70 -16.12 -6.65
C ASN A 164 -14.32 -15.04 -5.74
N ILE A 165 -13.58 -13.98 -5.39
CA ILE A 165 -14.05 -12.99 -4.42
C ILE A 165 -14.42 -11.64 -5.03
N LYS A 166 -13.98 -11.33 -6.26
CA LYS A 166 -14.35 -10.09 -6.94
C LYS A 166 -15.88 -9.98 -7.09
N GLY A 167 -16.39 -8.80 -6.82
CA GLY A 167 -17.84 -8.55 -6.88
C GLY A 167 -18.65 -9.14 -5.72
N THR A 168 -18.02 -9.79 -4.76
CA THR A 168 -18.69 -10.26 -3.53
C THR A 168 -18.50 -9.28 -2.37
N THR A 169 -19.44 -9.28 -1.45
CA THR A 169 -19.28 -8.59 -0.16
C THR A 169 -19.01 -9.63 0.91
N PRO A 170 -17.80 -9.64 1.50
CA PRO A 170 -17.48 -10.63 2.51
C PRO A 170 -18.39 -10.47 3.75
N TYR A 171 -18.98 -11.57 4.20
CA TYR A 171 -19.72 -11.59 5.44
C TYR A 171 -18.76 -11.45 6.63
N CYS A 172 -18.97 -10.42 7.43
CA CYS A 172 -18.14 -10.17 8.60
C CYS A 172 -18.90 -10.55 9.88
N VAL A 173 -18.45 -11.60 10.55
CA VAL A 173 -18.97 -12.00 11.87
C VAL A 173 -18.43 -11.17 13.03
N LYS A 174 -17.64 -10.13 12.76
CA LYS A 174 -17.03 -9.28 13.79
C LYS A 174 -18.02 -8.27 14.33
N THR A 175 -18.05 -8.13 15.65
CA THR A 175 -18.85 -7.14 16.37
C THR A 175 -18.06 -5.86 16.68
N VAL A 176 -16.78 -5.83 16.34
CA VAL A 176 -15.89 -4.68 16.57
C VAL A 176 -15.71 -3.90 15.27
N ALA A 177 -16.07 -2.62 15.30
CA ALA A 177 -15.80 -1.67 14.25
C ALA A 177 -14.51 -0.89 14.57
N VAL A 178 -13.61 -0.79 13.62
CA VAL A 178 -12.41 0.05 13.71
C VAL A 178 -12.65 1.32 12.93
N LEU A 179 -12.67 2.45 13.63
CA LEU A 179 -12.73 3.76 12.98
C LEU A 179 -11.39 4.07 12.33
N ASN A 180 -11.38 4.11 11.01
CA ASN A 180 -10.22 4.50 10.23
C ASN A 180 -10.18 6.03 10.14
N CYS A 181 -9.14 6.67 10.69
CA CYS A 181 -8.96 8.10 10.62
C CYS A 181 -7.65 8.45 9.90
N TRP A 182 -7.76 9.31 8.90
CA TRP A 182 -6.65 9.84 8.14
C TRP A 182 -6.34 11.28 8.58
N GLY A 183 -5.12 11.74 8.32
CA GLY A 183 -4.69 13.07 8.70
C GLY A 183 -3.91 13.11 10.01
N LYS A 184 -4.19 14.07 10.85
CA LYS A 184 -3.38 14.36 12.04
C LYS A 184 -3.21 13.21 13.03
N MET A 185 -4.20 12.35 13.14
CA MET A 185 -4.21 11.22 14.08
C MET A 185 -3.69 9.92 13.46
N ARG A 186 -3.41 9.91 12.16
CA ARG A 186 -3.00 8.70 11.45
C ARG A 186 -1.80 8.02 12.08
N ALA A 187 -0.73 8.78 12.29
CA ALA A 187 0.52 8.20 12.80
C ALA A 187 0.41 7.67 14.22
N TRP A 188 -0.54 8.18 14.99
CA TRP A 188 -0.67 7.82 16.39
C TRP A 188 -1.75 6.76 16.65
N GLY A 189 -2.93 6.95 16.12
CA GLY A 189 -4.08 6.09 16.41
C GLY A 189 -4.22 4.91 15.45
N CYS A 190 -4.20 5.19 14.15
CA CYS A 190 -4.53 4.17 13.16
C CYS A 190 -3.44 3.12 12.98
N HIS A 191 -2.17 3.50 12.96
CA HIS A 191 -1.09 2.56 12.69
C HIS A 191 -1.01 1.45 13.74
N MET A 192 -0.97 1.83 15.01
CA MET A 192 -0.84 0.86 16.11
C MET A 192 -2.09 0.00 16.27
N VAL A 193 -3.28 0.59 16.19
CA VAL A 193 -4.53 -0.13 16.35
C VAL A 193 -4.80 -1.07 15.18
N HIS A 194 -4.57 -0.61 13.96
CA HIS A 194 -4.72 -1.45 12.78
C HIS A 194 -3.72 -2.61 12.78
N HIS A 195 -2.48 -2.34 13.15
CA HIS A 195 -1.46 -3.38 13.24
C HIS A 195 -1.85 -4.47 14.23
N ALA A 196 -2.37 -4.08 15.39
CA ALA A 196 -2.83 -5.03 16.42
C ALA A 196 -4.10 -5.80 16.04
N LEU A 197 -5.00 -5.22 15.25
CA LEU A 197 -6.30 -5.83 14.92
C LEU A 197 -6.33 -6.58 13.60
N TYR A 198 -5.40 -6.31 12.68
CA TYR A 198 -5.36 -6.94 11.36
C TYR A 198 -4.27 -8.01 11.21
N GLN A 199 -3.38 -8.13 12.17
CA GLN A 199 -2.47 -9.26 12.28
C GLN A 199 -3.16 -10.43 12.97
#